data_c8a14af986e70a7a57c47577cbba547a
#
_entry.id   c8a14af986e70a7a57c47577cbba547a
#
_cell.length_a   1.000
_cell.length_b   1.000
_cell.length_c   1.000
_cell.angle_alpha   90.00
_cell.angle_beta   90.00
_cell.angle_gamma   90.00
#
_symmetry.space_group_name_H-M   'P 1'
#
loop_
_entity.id
_entity.type
_entity.pdbx_description
1 polymer ?
#
loop_
_entity_poly.entity_id
_entity_poly.type
_entity_poly.pdbx_seq_one_letter_code
_entity_poly.pdbx_strand_id
1 'polypeptide(L)'
;MTAIFKQLAHKKEQVDRIEIDENGMSRLLSREGTEITLDRSAGENQIFATALIAGLAKTSGFHFPMVVDTPLGRLDSLHRQHILDFWLSDPSRQIILLSQDKEIDEEVFSSLRDKVSKYYLLKHKQLGDGIGVTFAFEDKYFGDTV
;
A
#
# COMPACT_ATOMS: atom_id res chain seq x y z
N MET A 1 1.21 -13.20 -7.97
CA MET A 1 0.02 -12.38 -7.73
C MET A 1 -0.97 -13.05 -6.79
N THR A 2 -1.55 -14.21 -7.10
CA THR A 2 -2.53 -14.93 -6.26
C THR A 2 -2.07 -15.13 -4.81
N ALA A 3 -0.84 -15.58 -4.59
CA ALA A 3 -0.29 -15.78 -3.25
C ALA A 3 -0.23 -14.46 -2.45
N ILE A 4 0.15 -13.36 -3.08
CA ILE A 4 0.19 -12.04 -2.45
C ILE A 4 -1.23 -11.58 -2.10
N PHE A 5 -2.18 -11.74 -3.02
CA PHE A 5 -3.59 -11.41 -2.74
C PHE A 5 -4.13 -12.22 -1.55
N LYS A 6 -3.88 -13.52 -1.51
CA LYS A 6 -4.28 -14.39 -0.40
C LYS A 6 -3.63 -14.01 0.94
N GLN A 7 -2.44 -13.43 0.91
CA GLN A 7 -1.77 -12.92 2.11
C GLN A 7 -2.44 -11.65 2.65
N LEU A 8 -2.90 -10.78 1.76
CA LEU A 8 -3.44 -9.47 2.11
C LEU A 8 -4.97 -9.47 2.34
N ALA A 9 -5.71 -10.36 1.67
CA ALA A 9 -7.17 -10.39 1.70
C ALA A 9 -7.72 -11.28 2.82
N HIS A 10 -8.80 -10.83 3.48
CA HIS A 10 -9.52 -11.63 4.48
C HIS A 10 -10.31 -12.79 3.87
N LYS A 11 -10.95 -12.55 2.73
CA LYS A 11 -11.78 -13.55 2.02
C LYS A 11 -10.96 -14.47 1.10
N LYS A 12 -9.76 -14.81 1.52
CA LYS A 12 -8.82 -15.63 0.74
C LYS A 12 -9.32 -17.02 0.36
N GLU A 13 -10.28 -17.56 1.11
CA GLU A 13 -10.81 -18.91 0.90
C GLU A 13 -11.72 -19.02 -0.35
N GLN A 14 -12.34 -17.91 -0.75
CA GLN A 14 -13.23 -17.89 -1.92
C GLN A 14 -12.46 -17.82 -3.23
N VAL A 15 -11.28 -17.19 -3.23
CA VAL A 15 -10.46 -17.01 -4.43
C VAL A 15 -9.38 -18.08 -4.50
N ASP A 16 -9.44 -18.96 -5.49
CA ASP A 16 -8.39 -19.93 -5.73
C ASP A 16 -7.23 -19.33 -6.50
N ARG A 17 -7.52 -18.67 -7.61
CA ARG A 17 -6.51 -18.04 -8.45
C ARG A 17 -7.00 -16.74 -9.09
N ILE A 18 -6.03 -15.92 -9.49
CA ILE A 18 -6.25 -14.70 -10.26
C ILE A 18 -5.59 -14.90 -11.61
N GLU A 19 -6.35 -14.74 -12.67
CA GLU A 19 -5.87 -14.79 -14.05
C GLU A 19 -5.90 -13.40 -14.67
N ILE A 20 -4.93 -13.12 -15.53
CA ILE A 20 -4.91 -11.90 -16.37
C ILE A 20 -4.91 -12.37 -17.80
N ASP A 21 -5.88 -11.91 -18.58
CA ASP A 21 -5.97 -12.24 -19.99
C ASP A 21 -5.03 -11.37 -20.86
N GLU A 22 -5.00 -11.64 -22.15
CA GLU A 22 -4.17 -10.96 -23.15
C GLU A 22 -4.48 -9.45 -23.25
N ASN A 23 -5.66 -9.04 -22.82
CA ASN A 23 -6.10 -7.63 -22.81
C ASN A 23 -5.81 -6.94 -21.47
N GLY A 24 -5.18 -7.63 -20.51
CA GLY A 24 -4.90 -7.12 -19.19
C GLY A 24 -6.11 -7.16 -18.23
N MET A 25 -7.21 -7.80 -18.63
CA MET A 25 -8.38 -7.96 -17.76
C MET A 25 -8.11 -9.03 -16.71
N SER A 26 -8.35 -8.70 -15.46
CA SER A 26 -8.15 -9.63 -14.34
C SER A 26 -9.44 -10.30 -13.93
N ARG A 27 -9.39 -11.62 -13.73
CA ARG A 27 -10.50 -12.46 -13.25
C ARG A 27 -10.09 -13.18 -11.98
N LEU A 28 -11.03 -13.24 -11.05
CA LEU A 28 -10.87 -14.03 -9.84
C LEU A 28 -11.65 -15.33 -10.02
N LEU A 29 -11.01 -16.45 -9.78
CA LEU A 29 -11.62 -17.76 -9.99
C LEU A 29 -11.69 -18.54 -8.69
N SER A 30 -12.82 -19.26 -8.51
CA SER A 30 -13.00 -20.24 -7.45
C SER A 30 -12.18 -21.50 -7.73
N ARG A 31 -12.17 -22.42 -6.77
CA ARG A 31 -11.52 -23.74 -6.95
C ARG A 31 -12.17 -24.56 -8.09
N GLU A 32 -13.46 -24.37 -8.33
CA GLU A 32 -14.22 -25.02 -9.41
C GLU A 32 -14.01 -24.33 -10.77
N GLY A 33 -13.24 -23.23 -10.81
CA GLY A 33 -12.99 -22.45 -12.02
C GLY A 33 -14.10 -21.46 -12.38
N THR A 34 -15.05 -21.26 -11.49
CA THR A 34 -16.13 -20.26 -11.69
C THR A 34 -15.59 -18.87 -11.41
N GLU A 35 -15.91 -17.92 -12.28
CA GLU A 35 -15.55 -16.52 -12.07
C GLU A 35 -16.31 -15.94 -10.87
N ILE A 36 -15.57 -15.37 -9.95
CA ILE A 36 -16.09 -14.74 -8.75
C ILE A 36 -16.24 -13.24 -9.02
N THR A 37 -17.48 -12.79 -9.08
CA THR A 37 -17.77 -11.36 -9.06
C THR A 37 -17.79 -10.92 -7.60
N LEU A 38 -16.69 -10.36 -7.13
CA LEU A 38 -16.71 -9.67 -5.85
C LEU A 38 -17.29 -8.27 -6.06
N ASP A 39 -18.36 -7.94 -5.35
CA ASP A 39 -18.70 -6.54 -5.07
C ASP A 39 -17.60 -6.00 -4.16
N ARG A 40 -16.50 -5.58 -4.79
CA ARG A 40 -15.30 -5.16 -4.06
C ARG A 40 -15.57 -3.81 -3.42
N SER A 41 -15.44 -3.78 -2.10
CA SER A 41 -15.32 -2.52 -1.39
C SER A 41 -14.09 -1.74 -1.88
N ALA A 42 -14.04 -0.45 -1.59
CA ALA A 42 -12.88 0.37 -1.96
C ALA A 42 -11.56 -0.17 -1.38
N GLY A 43 -11.62 -0.76 -0.17
CA GLY A 43 -10.47 -1.41 0.47
C GLY A 43 -10.05 -2.70 -0.25
N GLU A 44 -10.99 -3.55 -0.65
CA GLU A 44 -10.69 -4.77 -1.40
C GLU A 44 -10.10 -4.46 -2.79
N ASN A 45 -10.54 -3.39 -3.44
CA ASN A 45 -9.92 -2.91 -4.68
C ASN A 45 -8.48 -2.46 -4.47
N GLN A 46 -8.19 -1.78 -3.35
CA GLN A 46 -6.84 -1.37 -2.99
C GLN A 46 -5.93 -2.59 -2.72
N ILE A 47 -6.41 -3.58 -1.99
CA ILE A 47 -5.70 -4.84 -1.75
C ILE A 47 -5.40 -5.55 -3.07
N PHE A 48 -6.38 -5.60 -3.97
CA PHE A 48 -6.21 -6.22 -5.29
C PHE A 48 -5.16 -5.51 -6.13
N ALA A 49 -5.22 -4.17 -6.21
CA ALA A 49 -4.24 -3.36 -6.92
C ALA A 49 -2.83 -3.53 -6.33
N THR A 50 -2.71 -3.56 -5.00
CA THR A 50 -1.44 -3.83 -4.30
C THR A 50 -0.88 -5.19 -4.69
N ALA A 51 -1.72 -6.23 -4.67
CA ALA A 51 -1.30 -7.59 -5.03
C ALA A 51 -0.88 -7.71 -6.50
N LEU A 52 -1.57 -6.99 -7.40
CA LEU A 52 -1.25 -6.93 -8.82
C LEU A 52 0.12 -6.30 -9.05
N ILE A 53 0.33 -5.07 -8.53
CA ILE A 53 1.58 -4.31 -8.71
C ILE A 53 2.76 -5.08 -8.09
N ALA A 54 2.59 -5.58 -6.87
CA ALA A 54 3.63 -6.35 -6.19
C ALA A 54 3.94 -7.67 -6.92
N GLY A 55 2.92 -8.33 -7.48
CA GLY A 55 3.07 -9.53 -8.29
C GLY A 55 3.85 -9.27 -9.58
N LEU A 56 3.53 -8.21 -10.30
CA LEU A 56 4.25 -7.77 -11.50
C LEU A 56 5.70 -7.40 -11.18
N ALA A 57 5.92 -6.63 -10.12
CA ALA A 57 7.26 -6.25 -9.67
C ALA A 57 8.11 -7.47 -9.30
N LYS A 58 7.53 -8.48 -8.65
CA LYS A 58 8.23 -9.72 -8.32
C LYS A 58 8.55 -10.56 -9.56
N THR A 59 7.67 -10.57 -10.56
CA THR A 59 7.84 -11.35 -11.78
C THR A 59 8.84 -10.71 -12.75
N SER A 60 8.95 -9.37 -12.73
CA SER A 60 9.89 -8.63 -13.59
C SER A 60 11.37 -8.93 -13.31
N GLY A 61 11.69 -9.43 -12.12
CA GLY A 61 13.08 -9.63 -11.68
C GLY A 61 13.84 -8.34 -11.37
N PHE A 62 13.22 -7.18 -11.54
CA PHE A 62 13.83 -5.90 -11.24
C PHE A 62 13.54 -5.44 -9.81
N HIS A 63 14.55 -4.86 -9.17
CA HIS A 63 14.45 -4.31 -7.80
C HIS A 63 14.35 -2.77 -7.85
N PHE A 64 13.29 -2.26 -8.46
CA PHE A 64 13.05 -0.81 -8.46
C PHE A 64 12.56 -0.33 -7.10
N PRO A 65 12.93 0.91 -6.71
CA PRO A 65 12.24 1.60 -5.64
C PRO A 65 10.73 1.69 -5.94
N MET A 66 9.90 1.44 -4.94
CA MET A 66 8.46 1.58 -5.08
C MET A 66 7.99 2.76 -4.25
N VAL A 67 7.24 3.67 -4.89
CA VAL A 67 6.54 4.76 -4.23
C VAL A 67 5.07 4.38 -4.15
N VAL A 68 4.55 4.31 -2.92
CA VAL A 68 3.16 3.94 -2.66
C VAL A 68 2.47 5.13 -2.01
N ASP A 69 1.56 5.74 -2.75
CA ASP A 69 0.79 6.90 -2.29
C ASP A 69 -0.50 6.44 -1.61
N THR A 70 -0.79 7.02 -0.44
CA THR A 70 -1.98 6.73 0.37
C THR A 70 -2.23 5.22 0.55
N PRO A 71 -1.25 4.45 1.08
CA PRO A 71 -1.34 2.99 1.11
C PRO A 71 -2.45 2.47 2.03
N LEU A 72 -2.95 3.27 2.97
CA LEU A 72 -3.83 2.82 4.05
C LEU A 72 -5.21 3.52 4.06
N GLY A 73 -5.46 4.45 3.17
CA GLY A 73 -6.56 5.42 3.25
C GLY A 73 -8.00 4.85 3.23
N ARG A 74 -8.19 3.61 2.80
CA ARG A 74 -9.51 2.98 2.66
C ARG A 74 -9.61 1.63 3.35
N LEU A 75 -8.68 1.35 4.26
CA LEU A 75 -8.55 0.06 4.92
C LEU A 75 -8.94 0.17 6.39
N ASP A 76 -9.53 -0.89 6.92
CA ASP A 76 -9.68 -1.08 8.35
C ASP A 76 -8.33 -1.38 9.03
N SER A 77 -8.28 -1.34 10.35
CA SER A 77 -7.05 -1.47 11.13
C SER A 77 -6.28 -2.76 10.84
N LEU A 78 -6.99 -3.87 10.60
CA LEU A 78 -6.36 -5.17 10.37
C LEU A 78 -5.72 -5.25 8.99
N HIS A 79 -6.41 -4.75 7.96
CA HIS A 79 -5.86 -4.67 6.61
C HIS A 79 -4.68 -3.69 6.52
N ARG A 80 -4.73 -2.57 7.28
CA ARG A 80 -3.61 -1.62 7.37
C ARG A 80 -2.34 -2.32 7.85
N GLN A 81 -2.43 -3.09 8.93
CA GLN A 81 -1.29 -3.82 9.47
C GLN A 81 -0.74 -4.83 8.45
N HIS A 82 -1.60 -5.61 7.80
CA HIS A 82 -1.18 -6.58 6.79
C HIS A 82 -0.46 -5.94 5.60
N ILE A 83 -0.95 -4.79 5.13
CA ILE A 83 -0.31 -4.06 4.02
C ILE A 83 1.05 -3.50 4.43
N LEU A 84 1.15 -2.92 5.63
CA LEU A 84 2.42 -2.43 6.15
C LEU A 84 3.44 -3.55 6.32
N ASP A 85 3.05 -4.64 6.96
CA ASP A 85 3.92 -5.80 7.14
C ASP A 85 4.35 -6.41 5.80
N PHE A 86 3.46 -6.42 4.81
CA PHE A 86 3.79 -6.87 3.47
C PHE A 86 4.85 -5.98 2.81
N TRP A 87 4.66 -4.66 2.80
CA TRP A 87 5.62 -3.74 2.19
C TRP A 87 6.97 -3.72 2.90
N LEU A 88 6.98 -3.87 4.21
CA LEU A 88 8.20 -3.85 5.03
C LEU A 88 8.91 -5.21 5.13
N SER A 89 8.32 -6.29 4.60
CA SER A 89 8.89 -7.64 4.67
C SER A 89 10.03 -7.90 3.70
N ASP A 90 10.19 -7.10 2.66
CA ASP A 90 11.22 -7.29 1.63
C ASP A 90 12.37 -6.28 1.78
N PRO A 91 13.46 -6.64 2.49
CA PRO A 91 14.60 -5.74 2.70
C PRO A 91 15.43 -5.50 1.44
N SER A 92 15.20 -6.26 0.38
CA SER A 92 15.93 -6.11 -0.89
C SER A 92 15.43 -4.95 -1.73
N ARG A 93 14.33 -4.32 -1.34
CA ARG A 93 13.65 -3.29 -2.11
C ARG A 93 13.46 -2.03 -1.28
N GLN A 94 13.76 -0.89 -1.87
CA GLN A 94 13.40 0.39 -1.27
C GLN A 94 11.90 0.64 -1.44
N ILE A 95 11.21 0.89 -0.33
CA ILE A 95 9.81 1.28 -0.30
C ILE A 95 9.71 2.70 0.25
N ILE A 96 9.00 3.57 -0.46
CA ILE A 96 8.68 4.92 -0.03
C ILE A 96 7.17 5.00 0.13
N LEU A 97 6.70 5.16 1.37
CA LEU A 97 5.28 5.31 1.69
C LEU A 97 4.95 6.79 1.85
N LEU A 98 4.03 7.29 1.03
CA LEU A 98 3.49 8.64 1.16
C LEU A 98 2.13 8.53 1.86
N SER A 99 2.08 8.92 3.13
CA SER A 99 0.88 8.78 3.96
C SER A 99 0.35 10.14 4.40
N GLN A 100 -0.95 10.18 4.67
CA GLN A 100 -1.62 11.34 5.25
C GLN A 100 -1.71 11.17 6.78
N ASP A 101 -1.91 12.30 7.49
CA ASP A 101 -1.98 12.35 8.96
C ASP A 101 -3.01 11.38 9.57
N LYS A 102 -4.08 11.06 8.83
CA LYS A 102 -5.14 10.15 9.28
C LYS A 102 -4.89 8.67 8.99
N GLU A 103 -3.87 8.36 8.22
CA GLU A 103 -3.57 6.98 7.83
C GLU A 103 -2.67 6.28 8.83
N ILE A 104 -1.71 7.02 9.37
CA ILE A 104 -0.74 6.53 10.34
C ILE A 104 -0.87 7.40 11.58
N ASP A 105 -1.52 6.86 12.60
CA ASP A 105 -1.61 7.45 13.93
C ASP A 105 -0.36 7.14 14.79
N GLU A 106 -0.33 7.62 16.02
CA GLU A 106 0.81 7.43 16.92
C GLU A 106 1.08 5.95 17.25
N GLU A 107 0.04 5.13 17.35
CA GLU A 107 0.16 3.70 17.63
C GLU A 107 0.79 2.98 16.45
N VAL A 108 0.25 3.19 15.25
CA VAL A 108 0.80 2.64 14.00
C VAL A 108 2.22 3.13 13.78
N PHE A 109 2.48 4.42 13.93
CA PHE A 109 3.84 4.97 13.77
C PHE A 109 4.84 4.36 14.74
N SER A 110 4.46 4.19 16.00
CA SER A 110 5.33 3.56 17.01
C SER A 110 5.70 2.13 16.62
N SER A 111 4.79 1.38 15.99
CA SER A 111 5.06 0.03 15.49
C SER A 111 5.96 -0.01 14.27
N LEU A 112 6.06 1.09 13.53
CA LEU A 112 6.85 1.23 12.30
C LEU A 112 8.25 1.79 12.55
N ARG A 113 8.42 2.57 13.59
CA ARG A 113 9.64 3.37 13.84
C ARG A 113 10.92 2.56 13.73
N ASP A 114 10.93 1.36 14.27
CA ASP A 114 12.11 0.48 14.25
C ASP A 114 12.26 -0.31 12.92
N LYS A 115 11.23 -0.27 12.07
CA LYS A 115 11.20 -0.97 10.78
C LYS A 115 11.56 -0.06 9.59
N VAL A 116 11.55 1.25 9.79
CA VAL A 116 11.84 2.25 8.74
C VAL A 116 13.20 2.89 8.96
N SER A 117 13.95 3.07 7.91
CA SER A 117 15.28 3.68 7.98
C SER A 117 15.21 5.20 8.12
N LYS A 118 14.19 5.82 7.56
CA LYS A 118 13.99 7.27 7.56
C LYS A 118 12.51 7.62 7.48
N TYR A 119 12.14 8.73 8.10
CA TYR A 119 10.81 9.31 8.00
C TYR A 119 10.90 10.83 7.97
N TYR A 120 9.92 11.45 7.31
CA TYR A 120 9.90 12.88 7.06
C TYR A 120 8.49 13.42 7.25
N LEU A 121 8.40 14.60 7.85
CA LEU A 121 7.19 15.41 7.83
C LEU A 121 7.30 16.45 6.72
N LEU A 122 6.35 16.41 5.78
CA LEU A 122 6.24 17.39 4.70
C LEU A 122 5.19 18.44 5.08
N LYS A 123 5.59 19.70 5.11
CA LYS A 123 4.68 20.82 5.36
C LYS A 123 4.68 21.80 4.20
N HIS A 124 3.51 22.02 3.63
CA HIS A 124 3.31 22.99 2.58
C HIS A 124 2.82 24.33 3.17
N LYS A 125 3.47 25.42 2.79
CA LYS A 125 3.07 26.78 3.16
C LYS A 125 2.84 27.60 1.91
N GLN A 126 1.66 28.20 1.79
CA GLN A 126 1.35 29.14 0.72
C GLN A 126 1.88 30.52 1.10
N LEU A 127 2.68 31.13 0.23
CA LEU A 127 3.32 32.42 0.46
C LEU A 127 2.55 33.59 -0.16
N GLY A 128 1.48 33.35 -0.93
CA GLY A 128 0.71 34.32 -1.72
C GLY A 128 1.02 34.22 -3.21
N ASP A 129 0.21 34.91 -4.04
CA ASP A 129 0.36 34.98 -5.52
C ASP A 129 0.52 33.62 -6.25
N GLY A 130 -0.08 32.55 -5.68
CA GLY A 130 0.02 31.21 -6.24
C GLY A 130 1.36 30.51 -5.99
N ILE A 131 2.25 31.10 -5.21
CA ILE A 131 3.55 30.53 -4.83
C ILE A 131 3.41 29.76 -3.52
N GLY A 132 3.86 28.50 -3.51
CA GLY A 132 3.93 27.68 -2.31
C GLY A 132 5.31 27.08 -2.13
N VAL A 133 5.68 26.83 -0.87
CA VAL A 133 6.95 26.18 -0.51
C VAL A 133 6.64 24.96 0.37
N THR A 134 7.27 23.83 0.07
CA THR A 134 7.20 22.63 0.90
C THR A 134 8.50 22.46 1.67
N PHE A 135 8.37 22.32 2.99
CA PHE A 135 9.47 22.02 3.89
C PHE A 135 9.45 20.55 4.24
N ALA A 136 10.61 19.91 4.23
CA ALA A 136 10.80 18.54 4.68
C ALA A 136 11.58 18.54 6.00
N PHE A 137 11.01 17.92 7.03
CA PHE A 137 11.61 17.78 8.35
C PHE A 137 11.99 16.31 8.56
N GLU A 138 13.26 16.03 8.59
CA GLU A 138 13.79 14.70 8.87
C GLU A 138 13.59 14.33 10.33
N ASP A 139 13.36 13.05 10.61
CA ASP A 139 13.12 12.50 11.95
C ASP A 139 11.92 13.12 12.69
N LYS A 140 11.00 13.68 11.93
CA LYS A 140 9.69 14.13 12.42
C LYS A 140 8.58 13.47 11.61
N TYR A 141 7.56 12.97 12.29
CA TYR A 141 6.36 12.45 11.66
C TYR A 141 5.12 13.24 12.09
N PHE A 142 5.00 13.49 13.38
CA PHE A 142 3.97 14.36 13.95
C PHE A 142 4.58 15.68 14.43
N GLY A 143 3.76 16.68 14.56
CA GLY A 143 4.12 17.93 15.20
C GLY A 143 3.36 19.11 14.65
N ASP A 144 3.06 20.04 15.55
CA ASP A 144 2.53 21.34 15.20
C ASP A 144 3.57 22.12 14.41
N THR A 145 3.03 22.92 13.51
CA THR A 145 3.82 23.88 12.73
C THR A 145 4.41 24.96 13.63
N VAL A 146 5.65 25.21 13.46
CA VAL A 146 6.18 26.54 13.81
C VAL A 146 5.64 27.57 12.84
#